data_7903a98131094ae18cabae340e76b4a1
#
_entry.id   7903a98131094ae18cabae340e76b4a1
#
_cell.length_a   1.000
_cell.length_b   1.000
_cell.length_c   1.000
_cell.angle_alpha   90.00
_cell.angle_beta   90.00
_cell.angle_gamma   90.00
#
_symmetry.space_group_name_H-M   'P 1'
#
loop_
_entity.id
_entity.type
_entity.pdbx_description
1 polymer ?
#
loop_
_entity_poly.entity_id
_entity_poly.type
_entity_poly.pdbx_seq_one_letter_code
_entity_poly.pdbx_strand_id
1 'polypeptide(L)'
;SSDLKLFPGINPPLANKKPGDIDMIIVRENTEGEYSSVGGRMYKGTDREIVIQETIMSKHGIDRVQKFAFELAKKRKRKKLTNATKSNGISITMPYWDERFYENKKNYTDVETDQFHIDILVARFVLNPEWFDVVVASNLFGDILSDLGPACTGTIGIAPSGNINPENKFPSLFEPVHGSAPDIFGKGIANPIGQIWSGAMMLDYLGEKEAANRIVSSIEKTLSIQENRTKDLNGSSSTKECAQRVLENI
;
A
#
# COMPACT_ATOMS: atom_id res chain seq x y z
N SER A 1 -2.18 -1.04 5.38
CA SER A 1 -2.00 -1.79 4.11
C SER A 1 -2.57 -1.02 2.94
N SER A 2 -2.01 -1.22 1.76
CA SER A 2 -2.51 -0.64 0.50
C SER A 2 -2.66 -1.74 -0.53
N ASP A 3 -3.85 -1.84 -1.14
CA ASP A 3 -4.12 -2.76 -2.25
C ASP A 3 -3.72 -2.12 -3.57
N LEU A 4 -2.99 -2.86 -4.39
CA LEU A 4 -2.47 -2.42 -5.68
C LEU A 4 -2.88 -3.41 -6.75
N LYS A 5 -3.71 -2.94 -7.69
CA LYS A 5 -4.23 -3.77 -8.77
C LYS A 5 -4.25 -2.99 -10.08
N LEU A 6 -3.78 -3.63 -11.14
CA LEU A 6 -3.96 -3.10 -12.48
C LEU A 6 -5.36 -3.46 -12.99
N PHE A 7 -6.21 -2.44 -13.09
CA PHE A 7 -7.60 -2.60 -13.52
C PHE A 7 -7.76 -2.68 -15.04
N PRO A 8 -8.81 -3.36 -15.53
CA PRO A 8 -9.21 -3.29 -16.93
C PRO A 8 -9.46 -1.85 -17.37
N GLY A 9 -8.95 -1.50 -18.55
CA GLY A 9 -9.12 -0.17 -19.13
C GLY A 9 -8.12 0.89 -18.63
N ILE A 10 -7.34 0.63 -17.58
CA ILE A 10 -6.26 1.50 -17.16
C ILE A 10 -5.01 1.18 -17.96
N ASN A 11 -4.40 2.21 -18.55
CA ASN A 11 -3.10 2.10 -19.21
C ASN A 11 -2.01 2.38 -18.18
N PRO A 12 -1.26 1.36 -17.73
CA PRO A 12 -0.15 1.59 -16.82
C PRO A 12 1.00 2.30 -17.56
N PRO A 13 1.84 3.06 -16.85
CA PRO A 13 3.04 3.64 -17.45
C PRO A 13 4.09 2.57 -17.81
N LEU A 14 3.95 1.36 -17.26
CA LEU A 14 4.84 0.24 -17.55
C LEU A 14 4.44 -0.44 -18.87
N ALA A 15 5.42 -0.59 -19.78
CA ALA A 15 5.20 -1.25 -21.05
C ALA A 15 4.82 -2.73 -20.88
N ASN A 16 3.94 -3.23 -21.76
CA ASN A 16 3.57 -4.64 -21.86
C ASN A 16 2.92 -5.25 -20.62
N LYS A 17 2.29 -4.44 -19.76
CA LYS A 17 1.50 -4.93 -18.62
C LYS A 17 0.00 -4.88 -18.95
N LYS A 18 -0.72 -5.90 -18.51
CA LYS A 18 -2.16 -6.05 -18.70
C LYS A 18 -2.86 -6.33 -17.37
N PRO A 19 -4.17 -6.14 -17.27
CA PRO A 19 -4.96 -6.49 -16.10
C PRO A 19 -4.68 -7.92 -15.63
N GLY A 20 -4.45 -8.08 -14.33
CA GLY A 20 -4.08 -9.34 -13.69
C GLY A 20 -2.57 -9.59 -13.57
N ASP A 21 -1.72 -8.86 -14.29
CA ASP A 21 -0.26 -9.00 -14.13
C ASP A 21 0.24 -8.38 -12.81
N ILE A 22 -0.43 -7.33 -12.33
CA ILE A 22 -0.09 -6.66 -11.08
C ILE A 22 -1.28 -6.76 -10.13
N ASP A 23 -1.08 -7.46 -9.03
CA ASP A 23 -2.03 -7.64 -7.93
C ASP A 23 -1.22 -7.93 -6.66
N MET A 24 -0.92 -6.89 -5.88
CA MET A 24 -0.10 -7.00 -4.68
C MET A 24 -0.64 -6.13 -3.54
N ILE A 25 -0.25 -6.47 -2.31
CA ILE A 25 -0.58 -5.68 -1.11
C ILE A 25 0.70 -5.26 -0.41
N ILE A 26 0.81 -3.98 -0.06
CA ILE A 26 1.88 -3.45 0.76
C ILE A 26 1.40 -3.36 2.21
N VAL A 27 2.09 -4.03 3.11
CA VAL A 27 1.87 -4.00 4.55
C VAL A 27 2.96 -3.15 5.19
N ARG A 28 2.59 -1.95 5.66
CA ARG A 28 3.47 -0.94 6.25
C ARG A 28 3.34 -0.93 7.77
N GLU A 29 4.46 -0.90 8.50
CA GLU A 29 4.45 -0.45 9.90
C GLU A 29 4.08 1.03 9.95
N ASN A 30 3.13 1.42 10.79
CA ASN A 30 2.62 2.79 10.80
C ASN A 30 2.61 3.44 12.20
N THR A 31 3.18 2.79 13.21
CA THR A 31 3.18 3.31 14.59
C THR A 31 4.57 3.67 15.12
N GLU A 32 5.60 3.07 14.57
CA GLU A 32 7.00 3.29 14.98
C GLU A 32 7.90 3.24 13.72
N GLY A 33 9.20 3.26 13.88
CA GLY A 33 10.17 3.18 12.80
C GLY A 33 10.89 4.50 12.58
N GLU A 34 11.11 4.84 11.32
CA GLU A 34 11.91 5.98 10.90
C GLU A 34 11.21 7.33 11.15
N TYR A 35 9.88 7.34 11.22
CA TYR A 35 9.08 8.54 11.54
C TYR A 35 8.92 8.76 13.06
N SER A 36 9.89 8.34 13.85
CA SER A 36 9.91 8.66 15.27
C SER A 36 10.14 10.16 15.51
N SER A 37 9.59 10.70 16.59
CA SER A 37 9.87 12.07 17.03
C SER A 37 11.02 12.12 18.03
N VAL A 38 11.89 11.12 18.04
CA VAL A 38 13.06 11.05 18.92
C VAL A 38 14.28 11.62 18.21
N GLY A 39 14.88 12.63 18.79
CA GLY A 39 16.03 13.31 18.22
C GLY A 39 16.20 14.71 18.75
N GLY A 40 17.03 15.50 18.10
CA GLY A 40 17.30 16.85 18.53
C GLY A 40 18.25 17.60 17.61
N ARG A 41 18.47 18.86 17.96
CA ARG A 41 19.36 19.77 17.24
C ARG A 41 20.28 20.45 18.24
N MET A 42 21.60 20.33 18.04
CA MET A 42 22.63 20.94 18.89
C MET A 42 23.40 22.00 18.12
N TYR A 43 23.99 22.98 18.83
CA TYR A 43 24.80 24.07 18.28
C TYR A 43 24.11 24.87 17.16
N LYS A 44 22.80 25.08 17.30
CA LYS A 44 21.96 25.77 16.31
C LYS A 44 22.54 27.11 15.87
N GLY A 45 22.65 27.33 14.57
CA GLY A 45 23.13 28.57 13.97
C GLY A 45 24.66 28.71 13.94
N THR A 46 25.42 27.67 14.26
CA THR A 46 26.89 27.64 14.14
C THR A 46 27.35 26.65 13.07
N ASP A 47 28.62 26.71 12.69
CA ASP A 47 29.27 25.75 11.79
C ASP A 47 29.38 24.33 12.34
N ARG A 48 29.10 24.15 13.63
CA ARG A 48 29.11 22.87 14.34
C ARG A 48 27.69 22.28 14.52
N GLU A 49 26.71 22.85 13.88
CA GLU A 49 25.33 22.43 14.06
C GLU A 49 25.14 20.95 13.69
N ILE A 50 24.50 20.22 14.60
CA ILE A 50 24.20 18.77 14.46
C ILE A 50 22.70 18.57 14.63
N VAL A 51 22.12 17.79 13.71
CA VAL A 51 20.72 17.32 13.78
C VAL A 51 20.71 15.81 13.87
N ILE A 52 19.96 15.27 14.81
CA ILE A 52 19.82 13.83 15.05
C ILE A 52 18.33 13.48 14.99
N GLN A 53 17.99 12.42 14.29
CA GLN A 53 16.70 11.75 14.37
C GLN A 53 16.93 10.25 14.47
N GLU A 54 16.30 9.62 15.46
CA GLU A 54 16.46 8.21 15.74
C GLU A 54 15.37 7.38 15.06
N THR A 55 15.73 6.18 14.63
CA THR A 55 14.79 5.13 14.23
C THR A 55 14.49 4.23 15.42
N ILE A 56 13.23 4.10 15.79
CA ILE A 56 12.78 3.26 16.89
C ILE A 56 12.02 2.04 16.35
N MET A 57 12.52 0.85 16.64
CA MET A 57 11.87 -0.41 16.28
C MET A 57 11.80 -1.33 17.49
N SER A 58 10.59 -1.63 17.94
CA SER A 58 10.35 -2.57 19.03
C SER A 58 10.08 -3.99 18.50
N LYS A 59 10.42 -5.00 19.31
CA LYS A 59 10.03 -6.39 19.00
C LYS A 59 8.53 -6.52 18.80
N HIS A 60 7.74 -5.83 19.63
CA HIS A 60 6.28 -5.88 19.57
C HIS A 60 5.74 -5.32 18.24
N GLY A 61 6.20 -4.13 17.82
CA GLY A 61 5.76 -3.49 16.58
C GLY A 61 6.17 -4.30 15.35
N ILE A 62 7.44 -4.75 15.29
CA ILE A 62 7.92 -5.59 14.18
C ILE A 62 7.13 -6.90 14.10
N ASP A 63 7.01 -7.64 15.21
CA ASP A 63 6.29 -8.92 15.21
C ASP A 63 4.83 -8.75 14.81
N ARG A 64 4.17 -7.70 15.25
CA ARG A 64 2.77 -7.41 14.92
C ARG A 64 2.57 -7.21 13.43
N VAL A 65 3.35 -6.35 12.80
CA VAL A 65 3.19 -6.05 11.37
C VAL A 65 3.62 -7.24 10.50
N GLN A 66 4.71 -7.92 10.84
CA GLN A 66 5.18 -9.09 10.11
C GLN A 66 4.21 -10.27 10.22
N LYS A 67 3.68 -10.58 11.40
CA LYS A 67 2.65 -11.61 11.57
C LYS A 67 1.39 -11.29 10.78
N PHE A 68 0.93 -10.04 10.80
CA PHE A 68 -0.20 -9.63 9.96
C PHE A 68 0.08 -9.88 8.48
N ALA A 69 1.28 -9.54 7.99
CA ALA A 69 1.67 -9.77 6.60
C ALA A 69 1.74 -11.27 6.24
N PHE A 70 2.25 -12.12 7.12
CA PHE A 70 2.24 -13.58 6.94
C PHE A 70 0.83 -14.15 6.89
N GLU A 71 -0.06 -13.75 7.81
CA GLU A 71 -1.47 -14.18 7.81
C GLU A 71 -2.20 -13.73 6.54
N LEU A 72 -1.91 -12.52 6.07
CA LEU A 72 -2.45 -12.02 4.81
C LEU A 72 -1.95 -12.84 3.63
N ALA A 73 -0.63 -13.05 3.51
CA ALA A 73 -0.03 -13.84 2.43
C ALA A 73 -0.59 -15.28 2.41
N LYS A 74 -0.77 -15.91 3.58
CA LYS A 74 -1.35 -17.25 3.72
C LYS A 74 -2.76 -17.36 3.13
N LYS A 75 -3.55 -16.27 3.20
CA LYS A 75 -4.92 -16.22 2.66
C LYS A 75 -4.97 -15.97 1.16
N ARG A 76 -3.91 -15.41 0.57
CA ARG A 76 -3.83 -15.13 -0.86
C ARG A 76 -3.46 -16.37 -1.66
N LYS A 77 -3.84 -16.38 -2.94
CA LYS A 77 -3.64 -17.53 -3.84
C LYS A 77 -2.16 -17.88 -4.03
N ARG A 78 -1.29 -16.87 -4.13
CA ARG A 78 0.15 -17.06 -4.41
C ARG A 78 0.95 -17.43 -3.17
N LYS A 79 0.45 -17.09 -1.99
CA LYS A 79 1.09 -17.37 -0.69
C LYS A 79 2.55 -16.94 -0.63
N LYS A 80 2.83 -15.74 -1.12
CA LYS A 80 4.20 -15.21 -1.17
C LYS A 80 4.32 -13.92 -0.36
N LEU A 81 5.37 -13.81 0.46
CA LEU A 81 5.68 -12.63 1.25
C LEU A 81 7.10 -12.16 0.99
N THR A 82 7.23 -10.93 0.54
CA THR A 82 8.52 -10.26 0.34
C THR A 82 8.85 -9.37 1.53
N ASN A 83 10.04 -9.54 2.12
CA ASN A 83 10.59 -8.67 3.15
C ASN A 83 11.36 -7.50 2.52
N ALA A 84 10.91 -6.27 2.76
CA ALA A 84 11.64 -5.07 2.39
C ALA A 84 12.62 -4.68 3.52
N THR A 85 13.90 -4.56 3.21
CA THR A 85 14.95 -4.27 4.18
C THR A 85 16.01 -3.31 3.64
N LYS A 86 16.94 -2.88 4.49
CA LYS A 86 18.19 -2.16 4.13
C LYS A 86 19.32 -2.56 5.08
N SER A 87 19.37 -3.81 5.49
CA SER A 87 20.33 -4.32 6.47
C SER A 87 21.79 -4.23 6.03
N ASN A 88 22.05 -4.05 4.71
CA ASN A 88 23.39 -3.79 4.20
C ASN A 88 23.86 -2.31 4.40
N GLY A 89 22.99 -1.41 4.83
CA GLY A 89 23.31 0.01 5.02
C GLY A 89 22.87 0.56 6.39
N ILE A 90 21.78 0.05 6.94
CA ILE A 90 21.27 0.43 8.26
C ILE A 90 21.59 -0.72 9.21
N SER A 91 22.75 -0.60 9.88
CA SER A 91 23.46 -1.73 10.50
C SER A 91 22.91 -2.22 11.85
N ILE A 92 21.91 -1.56 12.43
CA ILE A 92 21.34 -1.93 13.74
C ILE A 92 19.88 -2.33 13.62
N THR A 93 19.02 -1.42 13.20
CA THR A 93 17.57 -1.67 13.19
C THR A 93 17.14 -2.65 12.10
N MET A 94 17.73 -2.58 10.90
CA MET A 94 17.34 -3.45 9.79
C MET A 94 17.83 -4.90 9.92
N PRO A 95 19.01 -5.24 10.41
CA PRO A 95 19.34 -6.62 10.77
C PRO A 95 18.40 -7.20 11.82
N TYR A 96 17.94 -6.40 12.79
CA TYR A 96 16.95 -6.83 13.78
C TYR A 96 15.58 -7.06 13.14
N TRP A 97 15.15 -6.19 12.20
CA TRP A 97 13.96 -6.39 11.39
C TRP A 97 14.00 -7.72 10.64
N ASP A 98 15.13 -8.03 9.99
CA ASP A 98 15.34 -9.28 9.26
C ASP A 98 15.35 -10.51 10.20
N GLU A 99 16.02 -10.41 11.37
CA GLU A 99 16.01 -11.45 12.41
C GLU A 99 14.56 -11.79 12.81
N ARG A 100 13.76 -10.78 13.11
CA ARG A 100 12.34 -10.98 13.47
C ARG A 100 11.53 -11.60 12.33
N PHE A 101 11.81 -11.23 11.10
CA PHE A 101 11.16 -11.80 9.92
C PHE A 101 11.42 -13.31 9.82
N TYR A 102 12.66 -13.73 9.94
CA TYR A 102 13.00 -15.15 9.88
C TYR A 102 12.51 -15.95 11.10
N GLU A 103 12.45 -15.33 12.27
CA GLU A 103 11.83 -15.96 13.44
C GLU A 103 10.31 -16.17 13.23
N ASN A 104 9.61 -15.16 12.75
CA ASN A 104 8.18 -15.26 12.46
C ASN A 104 7.89 -16.30 11.34
N LYS A 105 8.72 -16.35 10.30
CA LYS A 105 8.62 -17.31 9.19
C LYS A 105 8.52 -18.76 9.65
N LYS A 106 9.16 -19.14 10.75
CA LYS A 106 9.13 -20.52 11.28
C LYS A 106 7.72 -21.03 11.54
N ASN A 107 6.77 -20.12 11.79
CA ASN A 107 5.36 -20.44 12.04
C ASN A 107 4.49 -20.48 10.77
N TYR A 108 5.06 -20.15 9.59
CA TYR A 108 4.35 -20.02 8.31
C TYR A 108 5.06 -20.78 7.19
N THR A 109 5.19 -22.09 7.37
CA THR A 109 5.95 -22.96 6.47
C THR A 109 5.33 -23.12 5.08
N ASP A 110 4.05 -22.78 4.94
CA ASP A 110 3.30 -22.78 3.68
C ASP A 110 3.34 -21.45 2.91
N VAL A 111 4.08 -20.45 3.44
CA VAL A 111 4.28 -19.16 2.77
C VAL A 111 5.69 -19.10 2.18
N GLU A 112 5.77 -18.92 0.85
CA GLU A 112 7.03 -18.63 0.18
C GLU A 112 7.54 -17.25 0.59
N THR A 113 8.84 -17.10 0.82
CA THR A 113 9.42 -15.82 1.21
C THR A 113 10.65 -15.49 0.40
N ASP A 114 10.78 -14.21 0.05
CA ASP A 114 12.01 -13.61 -0.44
C ASP A 114 12.30 -12.30 0.30
N GLN A 115 13.46 -11.72 0.03
CA GLN A 115 13.93 -10.50 0.67
C GLN A 115 14.69 -9.64 -0.33
N PHE A 116 14.40 -8.34 -0.33
CA PHE A 116 15.13 -7.36 -1.13
C PHE A 116 15.52 -6.14 -0.31
N HIS A 117 16.71 -5.60 -0.56
CA HIS A 117 17.04 -4.26 -0.11
C HIS A 117 16.19 -3.24 -0.87
N ILE A 118 15.76 -2.18 -0.18
CA ILE A 118 14.75 -1.24 -0.68
C ILE A 118 15.13 -0.62 -2.04
N ASP A 119 16.37 -0.32 -2.28
CA ASP A 119 16.87 0.23 -3.54
C ASP A 119 16.63 -0.71 -4.73
N ILE A 120 16.98 -1.98 -4.59
CA ILE A 120 16.71 -2.97 -5.64
C ILE A 120 15.23 -3.36 -5.69
N LEU A 121 14.51 -3.33 -4.56
CA LEU A 121 13.08 -3.59 -4.52
C LEU A 121 12.30 -2.56 -5.34
N VAL A 122 12.62 -1.27 -5.19
CA VAL A 122 12.05 -0.17 -5.99
C VAL A 122 12.29 -0.42 -7.49
N ALA A 123 13.51 -0.79 -7.88
CA ALA A 123 13.81 -1.14 -9.27
C ALA A 123 12.98 -2.34 -9.76
N ARG A 124 12.80 -3.37 -8.91
CA ARG A 124 11.99 -4.55 -9.25
C ARG A 124 10.49 -4.25 -9.35
N PHE A 125 9.96 -3.31 -8.59
CA PHE A 125 8.57 -2.85 -8.74
C PHE A 125 8.31 -2.29 -10.14
N VAL A 126 9.30 -1.64 -10.75
CA VAL A 126 9.21 -1.13 -12.12
C VAL A 126 9.46 -2.23 -13.16
N LEU A 127 10.48 -3.06 -12.96
CA LEU A 127 10.92 -4.04 -13.95
C LEU A 127 10.08 -5.33 -13.94
N ASN A 128 9.71 -5.80 -12.76
CA ASN A 128 9.07 -7.10 -12.54
C ASN A 128 7.96 -7.03 -11.47
N PRO A 129 6.97 -6.12 -11.57
CA PRO A 129 5.93 -5.95 -10.54
C PRO A 129 5.12 -7.23 -10.29
N GLU A 130 5.02 -8.10 -11.28
CA GLU A 130 4.34 -9.40 -11.20
C GLU A 130 5.00 -10.40 -10.24
N TRP A 131 6.22 -10.13 -9.76
CA TRP A 131 6.89 -11.02 -8.80
C TRP A 131 6.31 -10.91 -7.40
N PHE A 132 5.63 -9.81 -7.08
CA PHE A 132 5.18 -9.48 -5.73
C PHE A 132 3.72 -9.86 -5.49
N ASP A 133 3.43 -10.37 -4.29
CA ASP A 133 2.10 -10.72 -3.81
C ASP A 133 1.76 -9.94 -2.55
N VAL A 134 2.48 -10.17 -1.45
CA VAL A 134 2.45 -9.33 -0.25
C VAL A 134 3.86 -8.84 0.01
N VAL A 135 4.01 -7.56 0.32
CA VAL A 135 5.29 -6.95 0.69
C VAL A 135 5.16 -6.36 2.09
N VAL A 136 6.01 -6.77 3.03
CA VAL A 136 6.08 -6.17 4.36
C VAL A 136 7.26 -5.21 4.45
N ALA A 137 7.02 -4.02 4.99
CA ALA A 137 8.00 -2.96 5.05
C ALA A 137 7.92 -2.16 6.36
N SER A 138 9.05 -1.57 6.76
CA SER A 138 9.09 -0.55 7.82
C SER A 138 8.28 0.69 7.43
N ASN A 139 8.16 1.63 8.35
CA ASN A 139 7.32 2.81 8.13
C ASN A 139 7.75 3.61 6.89
N LEU A 140 9.01 4.00 6.77
CA LEU A 140 9.52 4.76 5.63
C LEU A 140 9.50 3.95 4.32
N PHE A 141 9.91 2.69 4.38
CA PHE A 141 9.93 1.87 3.16
C PHE A 141 8.52 1.55 2.67
N GLY A 142 7.60 1.32 3.60
CA GLY A 142 6.19 1.13 3.27
C GLY A 142 5.54 2.37 2.67
N ASP A 143 5.91 3.56 3.15
CA ASP A 143 5.47 4.84 2.60
C ASP A 143 5.89 4.99 1.13
N ILE A 144 7.19 4.81 0.86
CA ILE A 144 7.74 4.88 -0.50
C ILE A 144 7.07 3.87 -1.44
N LEU A 145 6.90 2.64 -0.98
CA LEU A 145 6.33 1.58 -1.81
C LEU A 145 4.83 1.76 -2.07
N SER A 146 4.08 2.33 -1.09
CA SER A 146 2.64 2.56 -1.24
C SER A 146 2.30 3.66 -2.25
N ASP A 147 3.25 4.54 -2.58
CA ASP A 147 3.14 5.51 -3.66
C ASP A 147 3.67 4.97 -4.99
N LEU A 148 4.80 4.26 -4.94
CA LEU A 148 5.41 3.68 -6.15
C LEU A 148 4.50 2.63 -6.81
N GLY A 149 3.85 1.78 -6.02
CA GLY A 149 2.98 0.74 -6.55
C GLY A 149 1.83 1.29 -7.39
N PRO A 150 1.00 2.21 -6.88
CA PRO A 150 -0.02 2.89 -7.66
C PRO A 150 0.53 3.66 -8.87
N ALA A 151 1.72 4.26 -8.76
CA ALA A 151 2.39 4.89 -9.91
C ALA A 151 2.67 3.86 -11.01
N CYS A 152 3.16 2.66 -10.67
CA CYS A 152 3.42 1.59 -11.63
C CYS A 152 2.14 1.04 -12.30
N THR A 153 1.02 1.05 -11.60
CA THR A 153 -0.27 0.59 -12.14
C THR A 153 -1.08 1.70 -12.83
N GLY A 154 -0.62 2.96 -12.77
CA GLY A 154 -1.38 4.11 -13.26
C GLY A 154 -2.62 4.43 -12.42
N THR A 155 -2.64 4.03 -11.15
CA THR A 155 -3.82 4.07 -10.28
C THR A 155 -3.63 4.93 -9.02
N ILE A 156 -2.71 5.89 -9.05
CA ILE A 156 -2.37 6.72 -7.87
C ILE A 156 -3.59 7.47 -7.31
N GLY A 157 -4.51 7.89 -8.17
CA GLY A 157 -5.73 8.59 -7.77
C GLY A 157 -6.86 7.67 -7.28
N ILE A 158 -6.68 6.34 -7.33
CA ILE A 158 -7.73 5.37 -6.97
C ILE A 158 -7.28 4.31 -5.96
N ALA A 159 -6.01 4.32 -5.55
CA ALA A 159 -5.48 3.33 -4.62
C ALA A 159 -6.11 3.49 -3.22
N PRO A 160 -6.61 2.39 -2.62
CA PRO A 160 -7.15 2.39 -1.28
C PRO A 160 -6.06 2.16 -0.25
N SER A 161 -6.30 2.56 0.99
CA SER A 161 -5.48 2.17 2.12
C SER A 161 -6.31 1.87 3.37
N GLY A 162 -5.71 1.15 4.31
CA GLY A 162 -6.29 0.86 5.60
C GLY A 162 -5.23 0.85 6.71
N ASN A 163 -5.46 1.66 7.74
CA ASN A 163 -4.76 1.59 9.01
C ASN A 163 -5.50 0.60 9.90
N ILE A 164 -5.04 -0.65 9.88
CA ILE A 164 -5.75 -1.78 10.49
C ILE A 164 -5.18 -2.06 11.88
N ASN A 165 -6.07 -2.17 12.87
CA ASN A 165 -5.73 -2.74 14.18
C ASN A 165 -6.10 -4.22 14.20
N PRO A 166 -5.16 -5.15 13.96
CA PRO A 166 -5.47 -6.57 13.84
C PRO A 166 -5.90 -7.21 15.17
N GLU A 167 -5.62 -6.56 16.29
CA GLU A 167 -6.02 -7.01 17.62
C GLU A 167 -7.43 -6.55 18.04
N ASN A 168 -8.10 -5.73 17.21
CA ASN A 168 -9.43 -5.16 17.44
C ASN A 168 -9.59 -4.40 18.78
N LYS A 169 -8.48 -3.89 19.34
CA LYS A 169 -8.50 -3.09 20.58
C LYS A 169 -8.88 -1.63 20.33
N PHE A 170 -8.64 -1.16 19.13
CA PHE A 170 -8.93 0.20 18.68
C PHE A 170 -9.59 0.15 17.29
N PRO A 171 -10.33 1.20 16.88
CA PRO A 171 -10.93 1.23 15.55
C PRO A 171 -9.85 1.23 14.45
N SER A 172 -10.16 0.60 13.34
CA SER A 172 -9.40 0.71 12.09
C SER A 172 -9.90 1.90 11.27
N LEU A 173 -9.04 2.47 10.44
CA LEU A 173 -9.35 3.58 9.54
C LEU A 173 -9.12 3.13 8.09
N PHE A 174 -10.02 3.51 7.20
CA PHE A 174 -9.93 3.22 5.77
C PHE A 174 -10.06 4.52 4.98
N GLU A 175 -9.07 4.80 4.14
CA GLU A 175 -8.96 6.05 3.39
C GLU A 175 -8.22 5.82 2.07
N PRO A 176 -8.35 6.67 1.06
CA PRO A 176 -7.48 6.65 -0.11
C PRO A 176 -6.02 6.91 0.25
N VAL A 177 -5.09 6.40 -0.56
CA VAL A 177 -3.65 6.72 -0.42
C VAL A 177 -3.39 8.20 -0.70
N HIS A 178 -4.08 8.78 -1.69
CA HIS A 178 -3.91 10.18 -2.05
C HIS A 178 -4.38 11.16 -0.95
N GLY A 179 -3.77 12.34 -0.91
CA GLY A 179 -4.12 13.43 0.01
C GLY A 179 -5.38 14.21 -0.39
N SER A 180 -5.60 15.34 0.28
CA SER A 180 -6.81 16.18 0.16
C SER A 180 -6.94 16.99 -1.13
N ALA A 181 -5.87 17.15 -1.91
CA ALA A 181 -5.82 17.86 -3.19
C ALA A 181 -6.59 19.19 -3.19
N PRO A 182 -6.19 20.18 -2.38
CA PRO A 182 -6.96 21.42 -2.16
C PRO A 182 -7.14 22.25 -3.43
N ASP A 183 -6.27 22.08 -4.41
CA ASP A 183 -6.31 22.74 -5.72
C ASP A 183 -7.51 22.36 -6.59
N ILE A 184 -8.10 21.17 -6.37
CA ILE A 184 -9.28 20.69 -7.09
C ILE A 184 -10.55 20.68 -6.23
N PHE A 185 -10.47 21.13 -4.99
CA PHE A 185 -11.62 21.16 -4.08
C PHE A 185 -12.78 21.95 -4.67
N GLY A 186 -13.99 21.40 -4.61
CA GLY A 186 -15.23 22.03 -5.12
C GLY A 186 -15.40 22.02 -6.64
N LYS A 187 -14.40 21.56 -7.42
CA LYS A 187 -14.48 21.54 -8.89
C LYS A 187 -15.25 20.35 -9.47
N GLY A 188 -15.63 19.36 -8.64
CA GLY A 188 -16.40 18.17 -9.08
C GLY A 188 -15.61 17.24 -10.04
N ILE A 189 -14.28 17.28 -10.01
CA ILE A 189 -13.39 16.51 -10.91
C ILE A 189 -12.54 15.47 -10.20
N ALA A 190 -12.58 15.41 -8.86
CA ALA A 190 -11.86 14.41 -8.09
C ALA A 190 -12.36 12.99 -8.40
N ASN A 191 -11.44 12.03 -8.47
CA ASN A 191 -11.79 10.64 -8.70
C ASN A 191 -12.38 10.02 -7.42
N PRO A 192 -13.62 9.47 -7.45
CA PRO A 192 -14.25 8.90 -6.25
C PRO A 192 -13.81 7.46 -5.96
N ILE A 193 -13.14 6.80 -6.89
CA ILE A 193 -12.85 5.36 -6.83
C ILE A 193 -11.98 5.00 -5.62
N GLY A 194 -10.97 5.82 -5.29
CA GLY A 194 -10.12 5.57 -4.13
C GLY A 194 -10.92 5.44 -2.82
N GLN A 195 -11.90 6.33 -2.61
CA GLN A 195 -12.77 6.27 -1.44
C GLN A 195 -13.75 5.10 -1.49
N ILE A 196 -14.31 4.79 -2.66
CA ILE A 196 -15.23 3.67 -2.84
C ILE A 196 -14.49 2.34 -2.63
N TRP A 197 -13.28 2.21 -3.15
CA TRP A 197 -12.46 1.00 -2.96
C TRP A 197 -11.97 0.85 -1.52
N SER A 198 -11.64 1.97 -0.83
CA SER A 198 -11.37 1.95 0.62
C SER A 198 -12.58 1.44 1.41
N GLY A 199 -13.80 1.78 0.99
CA GLY A 199 -15.04 1.22 1.53
C GLY A 199 -15.16 -0.30 1.30
N ALA A 200 -14.79 -0.79 0.12
CA ALA A 200 -14.75 -2.23 -0.14
C ALA A 200 -13.71 -2.95 0.74
N MET A 201 -12.52 -2.36 0.91
CA MET A 201 -11.49 -2.88 1.82
C MET A 201 -12.00 -2.95 3.28
N MET A 202 -12.75 -1.94 3.72
CA MET A 202 -13.39 -1.93 5.04
C MET A 202 -14.39 -3.08 5.18
N LEU A 203 -15.22 -3.30 4.18
CA LEU A 203 -16.21 -4.40 4.19
C LEU A 203 -15.53 -5.76 4.22
N ASP A 204 -14.47 -5.97 3.45
CA ASP A 204 -13.69 -7.23 3.51
C ASP A 204 -13.09 -7.46 4.89
N TYR A 205 -12.54 -6.41 5.51
CA TYR A 205 -12.02 -6.47 6.88
C TYR A 205 -13.11 -6.84 7.91
N LEU A 206 -14.32 -6.32 7.75
CA LEU A 206 -15.47 -6.62 8.61
C LEU A 206 -16.09 -8.01 8.35
N GLY A 207 -15.61 -8.73 7.35
CA GLY A 207 -16.08 -10.07 6.98
C GLY A 207 -17.16 -10.09 5.90
N GLU A 208 -17.60 -8.93 5.42
CA GLU A 208 -18.64 -8.75 4.38
C GLU A 208 -18.03 -8.92 2.96
N LYS A 209 -17.42 -10.08 2.72
CA LYS A 209 -16.63 -10.36 1.51
C LYS A 209 -17.42 -10.28 0.22
N GLU A 210 -18.68 -10.74 0.25
CA GLU A 210 -19.55 -10.69 -0.94
C GLU A 210 -19.83 -9.24 -1.36
N ALA A 211 -20.16 -8.38 -0.40
CA ALA A 211 -20.38 -6.95 -0.64
C ALA A 211 -19.09 -6.27 -1.15
N ALA A 212 -17.95 -6.55 -0.52
CA ALA A 212 -16.65 -6.06 -0.95
C ALA A 212 -16.34 -6.44 -2.40
N ASN A 213 -16.50 -7.72 -2.75
CA ASN A 213 -16.26 -8.22 -4.11
C ASN A 213 -17.21 -7.61 -5.15
N ARG A 214 -18.47 -7.39 -4.81
CA ARG A 214 -19.43 -6.71 -5.69
C ARG A 214 -18.99 -5.29 -6.01
N ILE A 215 -18.54 -4.54 -5.00
CA ILE A 215 -18.01 -3.16 -5.20
C ILE A 215 -16.77 -3.19 -6.10
N VAL A 216 -15.79 -4.06 -5.83
CA VAL A 216 -14.58 -4.17 -6.66
C VAL A 216 -14.92 -4.53 -8.11
N SER A 217 -15.83 -5.50 -8.32
CA SER A 217 -16.30 -5.87 -9.66
C SER A 217 -17.02 -4.73 -10.38
N SER A 218 -17.79 -3.92 -9.65
CA SER A 218 -18.43 -2.72 -10.16
C SER A 218 -17.41 -1.65 -10.58
N ILE A 219 -16.36 -1.45 -9.78
CA ILE A 219 -15.24 -0.57 -10.15
C ILE A 219 -14.59 -1.05 -11.45
N GLU A 220 -14.29 -2.35 -11.56
CA GLU A 220 -13.70 -2.93 -12.79
C GLU A 220 -14.56 -2.68 -14.03
N LYS A 221 -15.87 -2.92 -13.96
CA LYS A 221 -16.80 -2.65 -15.05
C LYS A 221 -16.84 -1.18 -15.42
N THR A 222 -16.89 -0.30 -14.41
CA THR A 222 -16.93 1.16 -14.63
C THR A 222 -15.66 1.65 -15.31
N LEU A 223 -14.48 1.22 -14.83
CA LEU A 223 -13.19 1.63 -15.37
C LEU A 223 -12.87 1.01 -16.74
N SER A 224 -13.54 -0.07 -17.14
CA SER A 224 -13.38 -0.65 -18.48
C SER A 224 -13.91 0.27 -19.60
N ILE A 225 -14.82 1.18 -19.28
CA ILE A 225 -15.43 2.14 -20.22
C ILE A 225 -14.79 3.50 -20.01
N GLN A 226 -14.13 4.04 -21.05
CA GLN A 226 -13.35 5.26 -20.95
C GLN A 226 -14.18 6.48 -20.52
N GLU A 227 -15.38 6.63 -21.06
CA GLU A 227 -16.27 7.76 -20.77
C GLU A 227 -16.72 7.81 -19.30
N ASN A 228 -16.72 6.66 -18.62
CA ASN A 228 -17.10 6.56 -17.20
C ASN A 228 -15.98 6.97 -16.24
N ARG A 229 -14.74 7.11 -16.74
CA ARG A 229 -13.58 7.50 -15.92
C ARG A 229 -13.55 9.02 -15.73
N THR A 230 -12.92 9.45 -14.66
CA THR A 230 -12.59 10.85 -14.44
C THR A 230 -11.38 11.29 -15.27
N LYS A 231 -11.12 12.59 -15.33
CA LYS A 231 -10.10 13.19 -16.21
C LYS A 231 -8.68 12.68 -15.93
N ASP A 232 -8.34 12.37 -14.68
CA ASP A 232 -7.05 11.78 -14.27
C ASP A 232 -6.76 10.42 -14.90
N LEU A 233 -7.82 9.68 -15.27
CA LEU A 233 -7.75 8.41 -15.99
C LEU A 233 -8.16 8.53 -17.46
N ASN A 234 -7.97 9.71 -18.05
CA ASN A 234 -8.27 10.02 -19.47
C ASN A 234 -9.75 9.81 -19.84
N GLY A 235 -10.66 10.00 -18.90
CA GLY A 235 -12.10 9.97 -19.11
C GLY A 235 -12.72 11.36 -19.15
N SER A 236 -14.06 11.42 -19.18
CA SER A 236 -14.83 12.67 -19.26
C SER A 236 -15.83 12.86 -18.10
N SER A 237 -16.02 11.86 -17.25
CA SER A 237 -16.96 11.92 -16.14
C SER A 237 -16.51 12.86 -15.02
N SER A 238 -17.47 13.57 -14.46
CA SER A 238 -17.33 14.25 -13.17
C SER A 238 -17.24 13.24 -12.02
N THR A 239 -16.84 13.70 -10.83
CA THR A 239 -16.86 12.90 -9.59
C THR A 239 -18.21 12.20 -9.38
N LYS A 240 -19.32 12.95 -9.55
CA LYS A 240 -20.67 12.45 -9.33
C LYS A 240 -21.08 11.41 -10.37
N GLU A 241 -20.82 11.66 -11.63
CA GLU A 241 -21.13 10.73 -12.72
C GLU A 241 -20.37 9.43 -12.58
N CYS A 242 -19.05 9.48 -12.32
CA CYS A 242 -18.24 8.30 -12.08
C CYS A 242 -18.77 7.47 -10.90
N ALA A 243 -19.07 8.12 -9.76
CA ALA A 243 -19.66 7.44 -8.61
C ALA A 243 -21.03 6.79 -8.94
N GLN A 244 -21.87 7.49 -9.72
CA GLN A 244 -23.15 6.97 -10.15
C GLN A 244 -23.01 5.72 -11.03
N ARG A 245 -22.01 5.69 -11.94
CA ARG A 245 -21.71 4.51 -12.77
C ARG A 245 -21.28 3.31 -11.95
N VAL A 246 -20.50 3.54 -10.88
CA VAL A 246 -20.17 2.45 -9.95
C VAL A 246 -21.41 1.92 -9.28
N LEU A 247 -22.30 2.77 -8.80
CA LEU A 247 -23.55 2.37 -8.16
C LEU A 247 -24.46 1.55 -9.11
N GLU A 248 -24.58 1.95 -10.36
CA GLU A 248 -25.39 1.25 -11.38
C GLU A 248 -24.82 -0.14 -11.74
N ASN A 249 -23.55 -0.40 -11.49
CA ASN A 249 -22.89 -1.67 -11.78
C ASN A 249 -22.85 -2.64 -10.57
N ILE A 250 -23.26 -2.20 -9.37
CA ILE A 250 -23.39 -3.07 -8.19
C ILE A 250 -24.59 -4.00 -8.34
#